data_c194893baecdbdb046a5ed5e5bd8d931
#
_entry.id   c194893baecdbdb046a5ed5e5bd8d931
#
_cell.length_a   1.000
_cell.length_b   1.000
_cell.length_c   1.000
_cell.angle_alpha   90.00
_cell.angle_beta   90.00
_cell.angle_gamma   90.00
#
_symmetry.space_group_name_H-M   'P 1'
#
loop_
_entity.id
_entity.type
_entity.pdbx_description
1 polymer ?
#
loop_
_entity_poly.entity_id
_entity_poly.type
_entity_poly.pdbx_seq_one_letter_code
_entity_poly.pdbx_strand_id
1 'polypeptide(L)'
;LEVYYLRGNHDPGISIFAGRNIPKNLHMFDERWTYYQLNGMADESAAHSGNDERCNIVLAGIEMTSDNKNRIYDELSLRERDVNIVTLHGQEQEYGDAHVAEEICLDKLKDRGIDYLALGHVHRPKREKLDHRGMYVYPGCLEGRGFDECGEHGFMLIDIDEATGYMNTEFIPFAYRRLYDVQVDITGAADSQDVADMIAEKLYGDVNGREDDQARALVKITVTGGLDVESEIDMEYLARQFNDSFYYVKIADKTYLRVDPLKYVHDATLKGEFVRMVLEQDMSEDDKAYIIQTGIRALAGEEVWTR
;
A
#
# COMPACT_ATOMS: atom_id res chain seq x y z
N LEU A 1 -3.45 16.27 24.82
CA LEU A 1 -3.69 14.98 24.17
C LEU A 1 -2.77 13.94 24.81
N GLU A 2 -3.32 12.83 25.30
CA GLU A 2 -2.54 11.68 25.75
C GLU A 2 -2.19 10.79 24.56
N VAL A 3 -0.98 10.25 24.53
CA VAL A 3 -0.46 9.40 23.46
C VAL A 3 -0.04 8.06 24.06
N TYR A 4 -0.54 6.98 23.50
CA TYR A 4 -0.21 5.61 23.89
C TYR A 4 0.59 4.95 22.76
N TYR A 5 1.83 4.56 23.05
CA TYR A 5 2.76 4.09 22.03
C TYR A 5 3.16 2.65 22.27
N LEU A 6 2.84 1.81 21.30
CA LEU A 6 3.28 0.43 21.20
C LEU A 6 4.35 0.31 20.12
N ARG A 7 5.52 -0.21 20.45
CA ARG A 7 6.60 -0.42 19.49
C ARG A 7 6.28 -1.56 18.53
N GLY A 8 6.66 -1.37 17.26
CA GLY A 8 6.67 -2.40 16.24
C GLY A 8 8.08 -2.98 16.03
N ASN A 9 8.15 -4.02 15.22
CA ASN A 9 9.41 -4.74 14.91
C ASN A 9 10.47 -3.88 14.20
N HIS A 10 10.07 -2.80 13.55
CA HIS A 10 10.98 -1.84 12.91
C HIS A 10 11.37 -0.67 13.82
N ASP A 11 10.79 -0.56 15.00
CA ASP A 11 11.13 0.53 15.91
C ASP A 11 12.40 0.18 16.69
N PRO A 12 13.49 0.94 16.49
CA PRO A 12 14.69 0.74 17.28
C PRO A 12 14.38 1.07 18.73
N GLY A 13 14.50 0.14 19.63
CA GLY A 13 14.23 0.23 21.06
C GLY A 13 14.18 1.65 21.66
N ILE A 14 14.36 1.82 22.94
CA ILE A 14 14.38 3.13 23.68
C ILE A 14 15.25 4.21 23.01
N SER A 15 16.02 3.85 21.98
CA SER A 15 16.93 4.77 21.28
C SER A 15 16.23 5.96 20.59
N ILE A 16 14.94 5.88 20.25
CA ILE A 16 14.17 7.03 19.72
C ILE A 16 14.22 8.21 20.70
N PHE A 17 14.24 7.90 22.00
CA PHE A 17 14.27 8.88 23.08
C PHE A 17 15.65 8.98 23.76
N ALA A 18 16.67 8.29 23.23
CA ALA A 18 18.00 8.29 23.85
C ALA A 18 18.53 9.73 24.02
N GLY A 19 18.73 10.15 25.28
CA GLY A 19 19.17 11.48 25.64
C GLY A 19 18.10 12.58 25.58
N ARG A 20 16.80 12.24 25.41
CA ARG A 20 15.68 13.17 25.46
C ARG A 20 14.75 12.84 26.62
N ASN A 21 14.13 13.87 27.19
CA ASN A 21 13.06 13.65 28.17
C ASN A 21 11.82 13.13 27.44
N ILE A 22 11.28 12.00 27.89
CA ILE A 22 10.00 11.49 27.41
C ILE A 22 8.91 12.48 27.83
N PRO A 23 8.04 12.96 26.91
CA PRO A 23 6.92 13.82 27.26
C PRO A 23 6.02 13.15 28.30
N LYS A 24 5.49 13.92 29.25
CA LYS A 24 4.65 13.39 30.34
C LYS A 24 3.35 12.74 29.85
N ASN A 25 2.85 13.17 28.70
CA ASN A 25 1.64 12.68 28.04
C ASN A 25 1.90 11.53 27.06
N LEU A 26 3.12 10.99 27.04
CA LEU A 26 3.45 9.81 26.25
C LEU A 26 3.54 8.59 27.17
N HIS A 27 2.62 7.67 26.99
CA HIS A 27 2.52 6.41 27.70
C HIS A 27 3.03 5.28 26.81
N MET A 28 3.92 4.46 27.34
CA MET A 28 4.53 3.36 26.57
C MET A 28 4.07 2.02 27.11
N PHE A 29 3.88 1.08 26.23
CA PHE A 29 3.73 -0.32 26.58
C PHE A 29 5.10 -0.99 26.69
N ASP A 30 5.16 -2.10 27.42
CA ASP A 30 6.35 -2.94 27.55
C ASP A 30 6.03 -4.43 27.32
N GLU A 31 6.93 -5.33 27.69
CA GLU A 31 6.81 -6.78 27.53
C GLU A 31 5.81 -7.47 28.48
N ARG A 32 5.08 -6.67 29.29
CA ARG A 32 4.00 -7.12 30.17
C ARG A 32 2.73 -6.39 29.85
N TRP A 33 1.58 -7.03 30.05
CA TRP A 33 0.30 -6.39 29.89
C TRP A 33 0.20 -5.13 30.74
N THR A 34 0.01 -3.99 30.09
CA THR A 34 -0.21 -2.69 30.70
C THR A 34 -1.60 -2.22 30.37
N TYR A 35 -2.30 -1.70 31.38
CA TYR A 35 -3.69 -1.27 31.26
C TYR A 35 -3.80 0.21 31.61
N TYR A 36 -4.38 1.00 30.72
CA TYR A 36 -4.66 2.41 30.92
C TYR A 36 -6.17 2.63 30.93
N GLN A 37 -6.68 3.36 31.91
CA GLN A 37 -8.05 3.84 31.90
C GLN A 37 -8.10 5.16 31.15
N LEU A 38 -8.91 5.24 30.08
CA LEU A 38 -8.96 6.39 29.19
C LEU A 38 -9.96 7.45 29.65
N ASN A 39 -10.99 7.05 30.41
CA ASN A 39 -11.97 7.94 31.02
C ASN A 39 -11.83 7.91 32.54
N GLY A 40 -11.81 9.05 33.20
CA GLY A 40 -11.69 9.13 34.67
C GLY A 40 -10.47 9.87 35.18
N MET A 41 -9.63 10.49 34.32
CA MET A 41 -8.55 11.40 34.76
C MET A 41 -9.02 12.84 35.03
N ALA A 42 -10.31 13.10 35.06
CA ALA A 42 -10.86 14.41 35.44
C ALA A 42 -11.18 14.41 36.95
N ASP A 43 -10.26 15.04 37.73
CA ASP A 43 -10.42 15.43 39.14
C ASP A 43 -10.60 14.32 40.18
N GLU A 44 -9.53 14.01 40.92
CA GLU A 44 -9.60 13.29 42.19
C GLU A 44 -10.52 13.98 43.24
N SER A 45 -11.00 15.20 42.95
CA SER A 45 -11.93 15.93 43.82
C SER A 45 -13.41 15.60 43.58
N ALA A 46 -13.76 14.86 42.53
CA ALA A 46 -15.14 14.46 42.20
C ALA A 46 -15.49 13.02 42.63
N ALA A 47 -14.58 12.30 43.24
CA ALA A 47 -14.83 10.98 43.78
C ALA A 47 -15.62 11.09 45.09
N HIS A 48 -16.93 11.15 45.02
CA HIS A 48 -17.90 10.75 46.08
C HIS A 48 -19.30 11.37 45.84
N SER A 49 -19.89 11.12 44.69
CA SER A 49 -21.33 11.16 44.62
C SER A 49 -21.81 9.94 43.81
N GLY A 50 -22.56 9.09 44.48
CA GLY A 50 -22.99 7.76 44.04
C GLY A 50 -23.67 7.74 42.69
N ASN A 51 -23.56 6.58 42.03
CA ASN A 51 -24.14 6.21 40.74
C ASN A 51 -23.57 6.95 39.51
N ASP A 52 -22.26 6.88 39.28
CA ASP A 52 -21.74 7.14 37.96
C ASP A 52 -21.94 5.85 37.12
N GLU A 53 -23.03 5.82 36.32
CA GLU A 53 -23.38 4.70 35.43
C GLU A 53 -22.49 4.63 34.18
N ARG A 54 -21.39 5.41 34.13
CA ARG A 54 -20.47 5.41 32.98
C ARG A 54 -19.70 4.09 32.88
N CYS A 55 -19.55 3.59 31.69
CA CYS A 55 -18.67 2.46 31.43
C CYS A 55 -17.20 2.88 31.53
N ASN A 56 -16.34 2.04 32.08
CA ASN A 56 -14.90 2.28 31.98
C ASN A 56 -14.44 1.97 30.57
N ILE A 57 -13.52 2.81 30.06
CA ILE A 57 -12.84 2.56 28.79
C ILE A 57 -11.38 2.19 29.13
N VAL A 58 -10.99 0.99 28.79
CA VAL A 58 -9.69 0.42 29.10
C VAL A 58 -8.90 0.20 27.82
N LEU A 59 -7.68 0.73 27.77
CA LEU A 59 -6.71 0.42 26.72
C LEU A 59 -5.67 -0.55 27.31
N ALA A 60 -5.62 -1.77 26.81
CA ALA A 60 -4.65 -2.79 27.17
C ALA A 60 -3.65 -3.00 26.04
N GLY A 61 -2.37 -3.14 26.35
CA GLY A 61 -1.34 -3.39 25.36
C GLY A 61 -0.15 -4.13 25.92
N ILE A 62 0.59 -4.79 25.02
CA ILE A 62 1.82 -5.52 25.33
C ILE A 62 2.72 -5.55 24.12
N GLU A 63 4.02 -5.33 24.31
CA GLU A 63 5.01 -5.58 23.26
C GLU A 63 5.26 -7.09 23.14
N MET A 64 5.02 -7.63 21.95
CA MET A 64 5.26 -9.04 21.68
C MET A 64 6.76 -9.30 21.47
N THR A 65 7.26 -10.34 22.13
CA THR A 65 8.64 -10.81 22.01
C THR A 65 8.67 -12.32 21.81
N SER A 66 9.82 -12.87 21.42
CA SER A 66 10.01 -14.33 21.35
C SER A 66 9.69 -15.03 22.67
N ASP A 67 9.92 -14.36 23.81
CA ASP A 67 9.80 -14.92 25.14
C ASP A 67 8.35 -14.90 25.68
N ASN A 68 7.53 -13.93 25.26
CA ASN A 68 6.17 -13.77 25.77
C ASN A 68 5.07 -14.20 24.79
N LYS A 69 5.32 -14.29 23.48
CA LYS A 69 4.32 -14.51 22.42
C LYS A 69 3.33 -15.67 22.65
N ASN A 70 3.76 -16.70 23.38
CA ASN A 70 2.89 -17.84 23.68
C ASN A 70 2.04 -17.63 24.94
N ARG A 71 2.42 -16.71 25.83
CA ARG A 71 1.75 -16.46 27.13
C ARG A 71 0.79 -15.29 27.09
N ILE A 72 0.94 -14.35 26.15
CA ILE A 72 0.15 -13.11 26.09
C ILE A 72 -1.35 -13.39 26.11
N TYR A 73 -1.79 -14.47 25.48
CA TYR A 73 -3.21 -14.83 25.40
C TYR A 73 -3.80 -15.27 26.75
N ASP A 74 -3.04 -16.03 27.53
CA ASP A 74 -3.47 -16.55 28.82
C ASP A 74 -3.36 -15.49 29.93
N GLU A 75 -2.41 -14.56 29.78
CA GLU A 75 -2.16 -13.47 30.74
C GLU A 75 -3.09 -12.25 30.52
N LEU A 76 -3.81 -12.17 29.38
CA LEU A 76 -4.76 -11.09 29.12
C LEU A 76 -5.95 -11.19 30.10
N SER A 77 -6.16 -10.13 30.87
CA SER A 77 -7.24 -10.05 31.86
C SER A 77 -8.10 -8.79 31.62
N LEU A 78 -9.32 -8.97 31.13
CA LEU A 78 -10.26 -7.91 30.82
C LEU A 78 -11.55 -8.10 31.64
N ARG A 79 -12.26 -7.02 31.90
CA ARG A 79 -13.57 -7.07 32.55
C ARG A 79 -14.66 -6.93 31.47
N GLU A 80 -15.61 -7.85 31.45
CA GLU A 80 -16.68 -7.84 30.44
C GLU A 80 -17.56 -6.59 30.45
N ARG A 81 -17.70 -5.95 31.63
CA ARG A 81 -18.51 -4.73 31.79
C ARG A 81 -17.84 -3.46 31.24
N ASP A 82 -16.53 -3.50 31.01
CA ASP A 82 -15.75 -2.37 30.53
C ASP A 82 -15.73 -2.38 28.99
N VAL A 83 -15.52 -1.22 28.36
CA VAL A 83 -15.17 -1.15 26.94
C VAL A 83 -13.68 -1.40 26.82
N ASN A 84 -13.31 -2.48 26.17
CA ASN A 84 -11.94 -2.97 26.13
C ASN A 84 -11.32 -2.76 24.74
N ILE A 85 -10.34 -1.87 24.66
CA ILE A 85 -9.48 -1.68 23.50
C ILE A 85 -8.18 -2.43 23.79
N VAL A 86 -7.81 -3.37 22.92
CA VAL A 86 -6.55 -4.10 23.04
C VAL A 86 -5.65 -3.72 21.89
N THR A 87 -4.36 -3.42 22.17
CA THR A 87 -3.40 -3.11 21.09
C THR A 87 -2.25 -4.11 21.08
N LEU A 88 -1.97 -4.62 19.86
CA LEU A 88 -0.86 -5.54 19.56
C LEU A 88 -0.19 -5.14 18.25
N HIS A 89 1.08 -5.54 18.09
CA HIS A 89 1.78 -5.39 16.83
C HIS A 89 2.17 -6.76 16.30
N GLY A 90 1.70 -7.09 15.09
CA GLY A 90 1.99 -8.36 14.42
C GLY A 90 0.99 -8.69 13.33
N GLN A 91 1.28 -9.77 12.62
CA GLN A 91 0.46 -10.27 11.52
C GLN A 91 -0.44 -11.40 12.01
N GLU A 92 -1.70 -11.41 11.58
CA GLU A 92 -2.60 -12.54 11.84
C GLU A 92 -2.16 -13.81 11.09
N GLN A 93 -2.38 -14.99 11.68
CA GLN A 93 -1.92 -16.29 11.13
C GLN A 93 -2.45 -16.62 9.74
N GLU A 94 -3.60 -16.08 9.37
CA GLU A 94 -4.23 -16.33 8.06
C GLU A 94 -3.70 -15.42 6.93
N TYR A 95 -2.85 -14.44 7.28
CA TYR A 95 -2.42 -13.39 6.35
C TYR A 95 -0.91 -13.52 6.03
N GLY A 96 -0.59 -14.22 4.95
CA GLY A 96 0.77 -14.23 4.40
C GLY A 96 1.62 -15.45 4.74
N ASP A 97 2.90 -15.35 4.40
CA ASP A 97 3.87 -16.44 4.53
C ASP A 97 4.09 -16.87 6.00
N ALA A 98 4.03 -18.15 6.23
CA ALA A 98 4.00 -18.85 7.52
C ALA A 98 5.25 -18.75 8.41
N HIS A 99 6.01 -17.64 8.39
CA HIS A 99 7.27 -17.52 9.15
C HIS A 99 7.57 -16.12 9.70
N VAL A 100 6.55 -15.30 9.95
CA VAL A 100 6.76 -13.98 10.56
C VAL A 100 6.95 -14.17 12.08
N ALA A 101 7.97 -13.53 12.64
CA ALA A 101 8.32 -13.68 14.06
C ALA A 101 7.21 -13.17 15.01
N GLU A 102 6.31 -12.32 14.51
CA GLU A 102 5.26 -11.63 15.25
C GLU A 102 3.86 -12.06 14.76
N GLU A 103 3.60 -13.35 14.80
CA GLU A 103 2.33 -13.93 14.40
C GLU A 103 1.31 -13.85 15.54
N ILE A 104 0.13 -13.29 15.23
CA ILE A 104 -1.00 -13.15 16.18
C ILE A 104 -2.05 -14.23 15.89
N CYS A 105 -2.33 -15.07 16.90
CA CYS A 105 -3.39 -16.06 16.84
C CYS A 105 -4.72 -15.43 17.27
N LEU A 106 -5.53 -14.99 16.30
CA LEU A 106 -6.84 -14.37 16.56
C LEU A 106 -7.80 -15.31 17.30
N ASP A 107 -7.76 -16.62 17.05
CA ASP A 107 -8.61 -17.59 17.71
C ASP A 107 -8.42 -17.62 19.23
N LYS A 108 -7.23 -17.31 19.73
CA LYS A 108 -6.95 -17.21 21.15
C LYS A 108 -7.44 -15.89 21.78
N LEU A 109 -7.80 -14.91 20.98
CA LEU A 109 -8.34 -13.62 21.41
C LEU A 109 -9.86 -13.54 21.33
N LYS A 110 -10.51 -14.48 20.62
CA LYS A 110 -11.96 -14.57 20.56
C LYS A 110 -12.55 -14.85 21.94
N ASP A 111 -13.72 -14.26 22.18
CA ASP A 111 -14.49 -14.43 23.44
C ASP A 111 -13.73 -14.02 24.72
N ARG A 112 -12.73 -13.13 24.57
CA ARG A 112 -11.94 -12.56 25.67
C ARG A 112 -12.46 -11.22 26.18
N GLY A 113 -13.61 -10.76 25.71
CA GLY A 113 -14.18 -9.47 26.12
C GLY A 113 -13.56 -8.26 25.42
N ILE A 114 -12.99 -8.43 24.25
CA ILE A 114 -12.39 -7.37 23.43
C ILE A 114 -13.47 -6.72 22.57
N ASP A 115 -13.61 -5.39 22.65
CA ASP A 115 -14.52 -4.62 21.79
C ASP A 115 -13.79 -4.15 20.52
N TYR A 116 -12.53 -3.73 20.68
CA TYR A 116 -11.69 -3.27 19.57
C TYR A 116 -10.26 -3.77 19.73
N LEU A 117 -9.80 -4.56 18.78
CA LEU A 117 -8.42 -5.01 18.70
C LEU A 117 -7.68 -4.15 17.67
N ALA A 118 -6.87 -3.21 18.17
CA ALA A 118 -6.03 -2.33 17.37
C ALA A 118 -4.73 -3.03 17.02
N LEU A 119 -4.52 -3.32 15.74
CA LEU A 119 -3.35 -4.04 15.25
C LEU A 119 -2.44 -3.15 14.41
N GLY A 120 -1.13 -3.24 14.65
CA GLY A 120 -0.09 -2.69 13.77
C GLY A 120 0.57 -3.78 12.92
N HIS A 121 1.53 -3.43 12.06
CA HIS A 121 2.31 -4.29 11.17
C HIS A 121 1.81 -4.33 9.71
N VAL A 122 0.52 -4.57 9.47
CA VAL A 122 -0.05 -4.60 8.11
C VAL A 122 -0.29 -3.17 7.64
N HIS A 123 0.32 -2.79 6.50
CA HIS A 123 0.28 -1.41 5.99
C HIS A 123 -0.98 -1.06 5.21
N ARG A 124 -1.83 -2.04 4.90
CA ARG A 124 -3.12 -1.82 4.23
C ARG A 124 -4.25 -1.79 5.26
N PRO A 125 -5.21 -0.88 5.13
CA PRO A 125 -6.38 -0.87 6.00
C PRO A 125 -7.16 -2.19 5.89
N LYS A 126 -7.46 -2.77 7.04
CA LYS A 126 -8.30 -3.97 7.14
C LYS A 126 -9.16 -3.87 8.39
N ARG A 127 -10.46 -4.15 8.27
CA ARG A 127 -11.42 -4.15 9.36
C ARG A 127 -12.31 -5.38 9.24
N GLU A 128 -12.27 -6.24 10.24
CA GLU A 128 -13.07 -7.47 10.27
C GLU A 128 -13.61 -7.76 11.67
N LYS A 129 -14.58 -8.65 11.72
CA LYS A 129 -15.20 -9.10 12.97
C LYS A 129 -14.23 -10.07 13.67
N LEU A 130 -13.97 -9.84 14.96
CA LEU A 130 -13.18 -10.76 15.79
C LEU A 130 -14.08 -11.91 16.30
N ASP A 131 -15.19 -11.55 16.95
CA ASP A 131 -16.17 -12.48 17.51
C ASP A 131 -17.57 -11.84 17.56
N HIS A 132 -18.46 -12.31 18.46
CA HIS A 132 -19.80 -11.77 18.61
C HIS A 132 -19.83 -10.34 19.19
N ARG A 133 -18.78 -9.92 19.93
CA ARG A 133 -18.67 -8.64 20.62
C ARG A 133 -17.82 -7.63 19.87
N GLY A 134 -16.67 -8.04 19.37
CA GLY A 134 -15.65 -7.13 18.92
C GLY A 134 -15.20 -7.28 17.48
N MET A 135 -14.33 -6.36 17.09
CA MET A 135 -13.67 -6.34 15.79
C MET A 135 -12.14 -6.24 15.94
N TYR A 136 -11.40 -6.63 14.91
CA TYR A 136 -9.99 -6.34 14.79
C TYR A 136 -9.72 -5.45 13.58
N VAL A 137 -8.76 -4.56 13.71
CA VAL A 137 -8.51 -3.52 12.73
C VAL A 137 -7.02 -3.24 12.58
N TYR A 138 -6.56 -3.29 11.34
CA TYR A 138 -5.31 -2.68 10.91
C TYR A 138 -5.65 -1.34 10.26
N PRO A 139 -5.23 -0.20 10.81
CA PRO A 139 -5.46 1.10 10.16
C PRO A 139 -4.58 1.30 8.91
N GLY A 140 -3.56 0.47 8.73
CA GLY A 140 -2.52 0.67 7.74
C GLY A 140 -1.47 1.67 8.20
N CYS A 141 -0.74 2.24 7.25
CA CYS A 141 0.19 3.34 7.48
C CYS A 141 -0.45 4.69 7.11
N LEU A 142 0.06 5.80 7.69
CA LEU A 142 -0.47 7.15 7.41
C LEU A 142 -0.16 7.64 6.00
N GLU A 143 0.97 7.18 5.44
CA GLU A 143 1.44 7.49 4.08
C GLU A 143 1.99 6.21 3.45
N GLY A 144 1.71 5.98 2.17
CA GLY A 144 2.35 4.92 1.40
C GLY A 144 3.83 5.24 1.15
N ARG A 145 4.71 4.24 1.25
CA ARG A 145 6.16 4.39 1.12
C ARG A 145 6.71 3.88 -0.21
N GLY A 146 5.91 3.12 -0.95
CA GLY A 146 6.27 2.52 -2.22
C GLY A 146 5.06 2.15 -3.07
N PHE A 147 5.28 1.80 -4.34
CA PHE A 147 4.21 1.42 -5.26
C PHE A 147 3.57 0.06 -4.98
N ASP A 148 4.01 -0.64 -4.00
CA ASP A 148 3.37 -1.81 -3.37
C ASP A 148 2.32 -1.41 -2.32
N GLU A 149 2.34 -0.15 -1.89
CA GLU A 149 1.42 0.45 -0.93
C GLU A 149 0.50 1.49 -1.58
N CYS A 150 -0.08 1.16 -2.74
CA CYS A 150 -1.05 2.04 -3.41
C CYS A 150 -2.40 2.07 -2.69
N GLY A 151 -3.14 3.17 -2.88
CA GLY A 151 -4.49 3.33 -2.34
C GLY A 151 -4.60 4.41 -1.25
N GLU A 152 -5.68 4.33 -0.48
CA GLU A 152 -5.92 5.27 0.60
C GLU A 152 -5.15 4.87 1.86
N HIS A 153 -4.50 5.87 2.47
CA HIS A 153 -3.79 5.75 3.75
C HIS A 153 -4.33 6.75 4.75
N GLY A 154 -4.33 6.37 6.03
CA GLY A 154 -4.93 7.17 7.06
C GLY A 154 -4.91 6.49 8.44
N PHE A 155 -5.92 6.81 9.25
CA PHE A 155 -6.05 6.28 10.59
C PHE A 155 -7.51 5.95 10.92
N MET A 156 -7.72 5.20 12.01
CA MET A 156 -9.05 4.93 12.54
C MET A 156 -9.41 5.95 13.61
N LEU A 157 -10.56 6.61 13.44
CA LEU A 157 -11.20 7.39 14.49
C LEU A 157 -12.17 6.47 15.22
N ILE A 158 -12.06 6.46 16.56
CA ILE A 158 -12.96 5.69 17.43
C ILE A 158 -13.68 6.69 18.33
N ASP A 159 -14.99 6.70 18.26
CA ASP A 159 -15.86 7.50 19.11
C ASP A 159 -16.66 6.57 20.02
N ILE A 160 -16.58 6.80 21.34
CA ILE A 160 -17.20 5.94 22.35
C ILE A 160 -18.13 6.79 23.22
N ASP A 161 -19.39 6.42 23.24
CA ASP A 161 -20.36 6.96 24.19
C ASP A 161 -20.11 6.38 25.58
N GLU A 162 -19.65 7.19 26.52
CA GLU A 162 -19.30 6.74 27.87
C GLU A 162 -20.49 6.24 28.69
N ALA A 163 -21.72 6.68 28.37
CA ALA A 163 -22.91 6.27 29.10
C ALA A 163 -23.39 4.88 28.67
N THR A 164 -23.26 4.56 27.39
CA THR A 164 -23.77 3.31 26.81
C THR A 164 -22.69 2.29 26.47
N GLY A 165 -21.45 2.72 26.35
CA GLY A 165 -20.35 1.91 25.81
C GLY A 165 -20.43 1.69 24.30
N TYR A 166 -21.38 2.37 23.62
CA TYR A 166 -21.49 2.26 22.17
C TYR A 166 -20.27 2.84 21.48
N MET A 167 -19.68 2.07 20.57
CA MET A 167 -18.48 2.43 19.82
C MET A 167 -18.80 2.61 18.35
N ASN A 168 -18.45 3.77 17.79
CA ASN A 168 -18.42 4.04 16.36
C ASN A 168 -16.98 4.11 15.88
N THR A 169 -16.70 3.57 14.69
CA THR A 169 -15.36 3.57 14.11
C THR A 169 -15.40 4.02 12.67
N GLU A 170 -14.54 4.97 12.31
CA GLU A 170 -14.46 5.55 10.98
C GLU A 170 -13.00 5.57 10.51
N PHE A 171 -12.75 5.20 9.25
CA PHE A 171 -11.44 5.40 8.63
C PHE A 171 -11.36 6.82 8.09
N ILE A 172 -10.34 7.55 8.53
CA ILE A 172 -10.09 8.92 8.09
C ILE A 172 -8.90 8.91 7.13
N PRO A 173 -9.13 9.14 5.82
CA PRO A 173 -8.05 9.34 4.87
C PRO A 173 -7.19 10.54 5.28
N PHE A 174 -5.89 10.34 5.42
CA PHE A 174 -4.98 11.35 5.94
C PHE A 174 -3.77 11.60 5.05
N ALA A 175 -3.40 10.64 4.20
CA ALA A 175 -2.24 10.74 3.34
C ALA A 175 -2.23 12.03 2.52
N TYR A 176 -1.12 12.77 2.58
CA TYR A 176 -0.91 13.96 1.78
C TYR A 176 -0.63 13.62 0.31
N ARG A 177 0.03 12.47 0.07
CA ARG A 177 0.33 11.95 -1.26
C ARG A 177 -0.29 10.57 -1.43
N ARG A 178 -0.81 10.32 -2.65
CA ARG A 178 -1.33 9.01 -3.02
C ARG A 178 -0.43 8.37 -4.07
N LEU A 179 -0.25 7.06 -3.96
CA LEU A 179 0.50 6.26 -4.93
C LEU A 179 -0.49 5.51 -5.83
N TYR A 180 -0.17 5.50 -7.12
CA TYR A 180 -0.93 4.82 -8.15
C TYR A 180 0.01 3.92 -8.97
N ASP A 181 -0.33 2.65 -9.14
CA ASP A 181 0.36 1.73 -10.06
C ASP A 181 -0.62 1.38 -11.18
N VAL A 182 -0.39 1.94 -12.36
CA VAL A 182 -1.28 1.87 -13.51
C VAL A 182 -0.60 1.07 -14.62
N GLN A 183 -1.30 0.06 -15.12
CA GLN A 183 -0.85 -0.72 -16.27
C GLN A 183 -1.63 -0.31 -17.52
N VAL A 184 -0.91 -0.04 -18.61
CA VAL A 184 -1.47 0.36 -19.89
C VAL A 184 -0.96 -0.57 -21.00
N ASP A 185 -1.88 -1.22 -21.69
CA ASP A 185 -1.55 -1.98 -22.90
C ASP A 185 -1.57 -1.02 -24.10
N ILE A 186 -0.39 -0.82 -24.69
CA ILE A 186 -0.19 0.09 -25.83
C ILE A 186 -0.11 -0.63 -27.16
N THR A 187 -0.64 -1.84 -27.26
CA THR A 187 -0.69 -2.61 -28.49
C THR A 187 -1.42 -1.83 -29.58
N GLY A 188 -0.73 -1.60 -30.69
CA GLY A 188 -1.27 -0.89 -31.84
C GLY A 188 -1.00 0.62 -31.87
N ALA A 189 -0.33 1.17 -30.83
CA ALA A 189 0.18 2.52 -30.88
C ALA A 189 1.23 2.67 -32.00
N ALA A 190 1.13 3.72 -32.80
CA ALA A 190 2.06 4.00 -33.88
C ALA A 190 3.19 4.93 -33.43
N ASP A 191 2.88 5.87 -32.54
CA ASP A 191 3.83 6.88 -32.07
C ASP A 191 3.64 7.21 -30.58
N SER A 192 4.49 8.10 -30.08
CA SER A 192 4.46 8.54 -28.69
C SER A 192 3.17 9.29 -28.31
N GLN A 193 2.52 9.94 -29.27
CA GLN A 193 1.25 10.65 -28.97
C GLN A 193 0.11 9.68 -28.74
N ASP A 194 0.00 8.61 -29.55
CA ASP A 194 -0.98 7.55 -29.34
C ASP A 194 -0.80 6.95 -27.93
N VAL A 195 0.45 6.68 -27.53
CA VAL A 195 0.74 6.15 -26.19
C VAL A 195 0.36 7.15 -25.10
N ALA A 196 0.66 8.43 -25.30
CA ALA A 196 0.29 9.48 -24.34
C ALA A 196 -1.23 9.55 -24.14
N ASP A 197 -1.99 9.45 -25.22
CA ASP A 197 -3.46 9.48 -25.17
C ASP A 197 -4.02 8.25 -24.44
N MET A 198 -3.48 7.06 -24.72
CA MET A 198 -3.86 5.81 -24.01
C MET A 198 -3.53 5.86 -22.51
N ILE A 199 -2.37 6.40 -22.16
CA ILE A 199 -1.96 6.62 -20.75
C ILE A 199 -2.90 7.64 -20.10
N ALA A 200 -3.18 8.76 -20.76
CA ALA A 200 -4.05 9.81 -20.23
C ALA A 200 -5.47 9.28 -19.98
N GLU A 201 -6.06 8.56 -20.91
CA GLU A 201 -7.38 7.94 -20.75
C GLU A 201 -7.43 7.03 -19.53
N LYS A 202 -6.41 6.20 -19.35
CA LYS A 202 -6.32 5.29 -18.20
C LYS A 202 -6.12 6.05 -16.88
N LEU A 203 -5.24 7.05 -16.85
CA LEU A 203 -4.98 7.86 -15.66
C LEU A 203 -6.20 8.68 -15.25
N TYR A 204 -6.94 9.28 -16.18
CA TYR A 204 -8.17 10.00 -15.87
C TYR A 204 -9.26 9.09 -15.28
N GLY A 205 -9.26 7.80 -15.63
CA GLY A 205 -10.13 6.79 -15.02
C GLY A 205 -9.73 6.41 -13.60
N ASP A 206 -8.44 6.22 -13.36
CA ASP A 206 -7.90 5.66 -12.12
C ASP A 206 -7.53 6.75 -11.08
N VAL A 207 -7.10 7.94 -11.54
CA VAL A 207 -6.75 9.11 -10.70
C VAL A 207 -7.91 10.09 -10.68
N ASN A 208 -9.07 9.65 -10.21
CA ASN A 208 -10.26 10.50 -10.03
C ASN A 208 -10.03 11.52 -8.90
N GLY A 209 -9.41 12.64 -9.20
CA GLY A 209 -9.12 13.65 -8.21
C GLY A 209 -9.27 15.08 -8.74
N ARG A 210 -9.40 16.02 -7.80
CA ARG A 210 -9.25 17.44 -8.06
C ARG A 210 -7.83 17.68 -8.59
N GLU A 211 -7.61 18.79 -9.31
CA GLU A 211 -6.26 19.17 -9.77
C GLU A 211 -5.20 19.15 -8.65
N ASP A 212 -5.58 19.54 -7.43
CA ASP A 212 -4.73 19.45 -6.25
C ASP A 212 -4.29 18.02 -5.88
N ASP A 213 -5.12 17.03 -6.12
CA ASP A 213 -4.79 15.61 -5.84
C ASP A 213 -3.85 15.05 -6.89
N GLN A 214 -3.99 15.46 -8.16
CA GLN A 214 -3.06 15.10 -9.24
C GLN A 214 -1.66 15.67 -8.97
N ALA A 215 -1.57 16.95 -8.60
CA ALA A 215 -0.31 17.61 -8.28
C ALA A 215 0.45 16.97 -7.09
N ARG A 216 -0.22 16.13 -6.29
CA ARG A 216 0.37 15.41 -5.15
C ARG A 216 0.59 13.92 -5.42
N ALA A 217 0.05 13.39 -6.52
CA ALA A 217 0.11 11.97 -6.84
C ALA A 217 1.52 11.53 -7.26
N LEU A 218 1.92 10.35 -6.79
CA LEU A 218 3.06 9.60 -7.32
C LEU A 218 2.50 8.49 -8.20
N VAL A 219 2.89 8.46 -9.46
CA VAL A 219 2.32 7.54 -10.44
C VAL A 219 3.42 6.65 -11.02
N LYS A 220 3.22 5.35 -10.95
CA LYS A 220 3.99 4.38 -11.72
C LYS A 220 3.12 3.88 -12.85
N ILE A 221 3.60 4.07 -14.08
CA ILE A 221 2.96 3.62 -15.31
C ILE A 221 3.77 2.46 -15.85
N THR A 222 3.16 1.29 -15.92
CA THR A 222 3.77 0.13 -16.58
C THR A 222 3.13 -0.02 -17.95
N VAL A 223 3.88 0.28 -19.01
CA VAL A 223 3.44 0.07 -20.37
C VAL A 223 3.74 -1.38 -20.79
N THR A 224 2.76 -2.01 -21.43
CA THR A 224 2.82 -3.39 -21.88
C THR A 224 2.28 -3.50 -23.28
N GLY A 225 2.41 -4.65 -23.92
CA GLY A 225 1.84 -4.92 -25.23
C GLY A 225 2.87 -5.07 -26.34
N GLY A 226 2.38 -5.44 -27.51
CA GLY A 226 3.20 -5.65 -28.70
C GLY A 226 3.29 -4.39 -29.55
N LEU A 227 4.47 -3.85 -29.70
CA LEU A 227 4.78 -2.73 -30.60
C LEU A 227 5.18 -3.22 -31.97
N ASP A 228 4.65 -2.57 -32.99
CA ASP A 228 5.12 -2.81 -34.35
C ASP A 228 6.57 -2.37 -34.47
N VAL A 229 7.36 -3.10 -35.25
CA VAL A 229 8.79 -2.78 -35.50
C VAL A 229 9.01 -1.41 -36.15
N GLU A 230 7.98 -0.81 -36.72
CA GLU A 230 8.00 0.51 -37.32
C GLU A 230 7.45 1.61 -36.40
N SER A 231 6.99 1.27 -35.18
CA SER A 231 6.52 2.27 -34.21
C SER A 231 7.67 3.10 -33.66
N GLU A 232 7.48 4.41 -33.57
CA GLU A 232 8.45 5.38 -33.03
C GLU A 232 7.96 5.90 -31.68
N ILE A 233 8.40 5.24 -30.60
CA ILE A 233 7.97 5.59 -29.25
C ILE A 233 9.18 6.02 -28.41
N ASP A 234 9.11 7.25 -27.86
CA ASP A 234 10.08 7.83 -26.94
C ASP A 234 9.53 7.82 -25.51
N MET A 235 9.99 6.86 -24.71
CA MET A 235 9.59 6.72 -23.30
C MET A 235 10.07 7.90 -22.42
N GLU A 236 11.18 8.56 -22.78
CA GLU A 236 11.65 9.74 -22.05
C GLU A 236 10.76 10.96 -22.32
N TYR A 237 10.30 11.11 -23.56
CA TYR A 237 9.30 12.14 -23.91
C TYR A 237 8.02 11.95 -23.10
N LEU A 238 7.49 10.72 -23.03
CA LEU A 238 6.30 10.41 -22.27
C LEU A 238 6.48 10.73 -20.77
N ALA A 239 7.60 10.33 -20.18
CA ALA A 239 7.90 10.64 -18.80
C ALA A 239 7.92 12.14 -18.52
N ARG A 240 8.54 12.93 -19.41
CA ARG A 240 8.57 14.39 -19.29
C ARG A 240 7.18 15.00 -19.37
N GLN A 241 6.36 14.56 -20.33
CA GLN A 241 5.00 15.07 -20.52
C GLN A 241 4.13 14.88 -19.27
N PHE A 242 4.20 13.73 -18.62
CA PHE A 242 3.38 13.44 -17.44
C PHE A 242 3.97 14.03 -16.15
N ASN A 243 5.28 14.28 -16.04
CA ASN A 243 5.87 14.92 -14.86
C ASN A 243 5.35 16.34 -14.59
N ASP A 244 4.85 17.04 -15.61
CA ASP A 244 4.26 18.39 -15.43
C ASP A 244 2.88 18.34 -14.74
N SER A 245 2.20 17.19 -14.77
CA SER A 245 0.85 17.02 -14.22
C SER A 245 0.82 16.35 -12.84
N PHE A 246 1.87 15.61 -12.48
CA PHE A 246 1.93 14.83 -11.25
C PHE A 246 3.17 15.19 -10.42
N TYR A 247 3.15 14.90 -9.13
CA TYR A 247 4.31 15.13 -8.27
C TYR A 247 5.53 14.29 -8.71
N TYR A 248 5.30 13.06 -9.12
CA TYR A 248 6.33 12.15 -9.61
C TYR A 248 5.72 11.11 -10.54
N VAL A 249 6.39 10.88 -11.67
CA VAL A 249 6.02 9.84 -12.62
C VAL A 249 7.20 8.91 -12.87
N LYS A 250 6.94 7.61 -12.81
CA LYS A 250 7.88 6.58 -13.25
C LYS A 250 7.21 5.75 -14.34
N ILE A 251 7.81 5.72 -15.52
CA ILE A 251 7.38 4.81 -16.60
C ILE A 251 8.29 3.57 -16.57
N ALA A 252 7.67 2.40 -16.57
CA ALA A 252 8.34 1.11 -16.71
C ALA A 252 7.91 0.50 -18.04
N ASP A 253 8.86 0.29 -18.93
CA ASP A 253 8.64 -0.34 -20.22
C ASP A 253 8.71 -1.87 -20.09
N LYS A 254 7.61 -2.55 -20.39
CA LYS A 254 7.47 -3.99 -20.51
C LYS A 254 6.84 -4.38 -21.85
N THR A 255 7.05 -3.56 -22.87
CA THR A 255 6.60 -3.87 -24.22
C THR A 255 7.53 -4.90 -24.86
N TYR A 256 7.05 -5.50 -25.93
CA TYR A 256 7.82 -6.37 -26.80
C TYR A 256 7.60 -5.99 -28.25
N LEU A 257 8.59 -6.22 -29.09
CA LEU A 257 8.48 -5.98 -30.53
C LEU A 257 7.70 -7.11 -31.21
N ARG A 258 6.87 -6.75 -32.15
CA ARG A 258 6.17 -7.69 -33.02
C ARG A 258 6.24 -7.25 -34.46
N VAL A 259 6.29 -8.22 -35.33
CA VAL A 259 6.18 -8.02 -36.78
C VAL A 259 4.80 -8.47 -37.23
N ASP A 260 4.10 -7.64 -37.99
CA ASP A 260 2.90 -8.08 -38.70
C ASP A 260 3.33 -8.57 -40.10
N PRO A 261 3.38 -9.90 -40.33
CA PRO A 261 3.82 -10.42 -41.63
C PRO A 261 2.95 -9.95 -42.80
N LEU A 262 1.65 -9.67 -42.54
CA LEU A 262 0.69 -9.30 -43.59
C LEU A 262 1.05 -7.93 -44.21
N LYS A 263 1.69 -7.04 -43.47
CA LYS A 263 2.16 -5.75 -43.97
C LYS A 263 3.17 -5.89 -45.11
N TYR A 264 3.94 -6.99 -45.14
CA TYR A 264 5.10 -7.17 -46.00
C TYR A 264 4.85 -8.19 -47.14
N VAL A 265 3.70 -8.90 -47.18
CA VAL A 265 3.42 -9.93 -48.18
C VAL A 265 3.49 -9.38 -49.62
N HIS A 266 2.99 -8.16 -49.82
CA HIS A 266 2.94 -7.53 -51.13
C HIS A 266 3.85 -6.32 -51.29
N ASP A 267 4.73 -6.09 -50.28
CA ASP A 267 5.70 -5.00 -50.32
C ASP A 267 6.85 -5.37 -51.27
N ALA A 268 6.91 -4.72 -52.43
CA ALA A 268 7.91 -4.96 -53.47
C ALA A 268 9.22 -4.15 -53.22
N THR A 269 9.31 -3.43 -52.12
CA THR A 269 10.53 -2.66 -51.79
C THR A 269 11.63 -3.55 -51.21
N LEU A 270 12.86 -3.02 -51.14
CA LEU A 270 13.99 -3.70 -50.45
C LEU A 270 13.65 -4.02 -49.00
N LYS A 271 12.90 -3.15 -48.34
CA LYS A 271 12.41 -3.38 -46.97
C LYS A 271 11.55 -4.63 -46.89
N GLY A 272 10.53 -4.72 -47.78
CA GLY A 272 9.64 -5.88 -47.82
C GLY A 272 10.36 -7.20 -48.08
N GLU A 273 11.33 -7.18 -49.04
CA GLU A 273 12.18 -8.35 -49.33
C GLU A 273 13.00 -8.78 -48.12
N PHE A 274 13.66 -7.82 -47.46
CA PHE A 274 14.46 -8.07 -46.24
C PHE A 274 13.59 -8.69 -45.12
N VAL A 275 12.43 -8.12 -44.86
CA VAL A 275 11.52 -8.64 -43.80
C VAL A 275 11.10 -10.07 -44.09
N ARG A 276 10.66 -10.37 -45.34
CA ARG A 276 10.29 -11.74 -45.69
C ARG A 276 11.45 -12.71 -45.50
N MET A 277 12.64 -12.33 -45.93
CA MET A 277 13.85 -13.16 -45.74
C MET A 277 14.11 -13.49 -44.27
N VAL A 278 13.98 -12.53 -43.37
CA VAL A 278 14.18 -12.74 -41.92
C VAL A 278 13.07 -13.60 -41.34
N LEU A 279 11.80 -13.39 -41.74
CA LEU A 279 10.66 -14.19 -41.27
C LEU A 279 10.79 -15.68 -41.60
N GLU A 280 11.47 -16.04 -42.70
CA GLU A 280 11.72 -17.43 -43.13
C GLU A 280 12.85 -18.11 -42.33
N GLN A 281 13.62 -17.37 -41.52
CA GLN A 281 14.72 -17.97 -40.76
C GLN A 281 14.23 -18.77 -39.56
N ASP A 282 14.96 -19.81 -39.20
CA ASP A 282 14.71 -20.62 -38.02
C ASP A 282 15.37 -19.98 -36.78
N MET A 283 14.66 -19.04 -36.16
CA MET A 283 15.06 -18.32 -34.96
C MET A 283 13.84 -17.91 -34.15
N SER A 284 14.04 -17.42 -32.91
CA SER A 284 12.93 -16.93 -32.06
C SER A 284 12.21 -15.73 -32.67
N GLU A 285 10.93 -15.56 -32.37
CA GLU A 285 10.15 -14.39 -32.86
C GLU A 285 10.74 -13.07 -32.33
N ASP A 286 11.29 -13.06 -31.12
CA ASP A 286 11.97 -11.89 -30.53
C ASP A 286 13.21 -11.52 -31.34
N ASP A 287 14.05 -12.51 -31.72
CA ASP A 287 15.22 -12.29 -32.55
C ASP A 287 14.83 -11.78 -33.95
N LYS A 288 13.81 -12.37 -34.57
CA LYS A 288 13.26 -11.89 -35.84
C LYS A 288 12.84 -10.44 -35.75
N ALA A 289 12.02 -10.10 -34.74
CA ALA A 289 11.52 -8.73 -34.55
C ALA A 289 12.66 -7.72 -34.35
N TYR A 290 13.66 -8.07 -33.53
CA TYR A 290 14.83 -7.22 -33.30
C TYR A 290 15.66 -7.01 -34.58
N ILE A 291 15.95 -8.09 -35.35
CA ILE A 291 16.69 -8.01 -36.59
C ILE A 291 15.92 -7.17 -37.62
N ILE A 292 14.61 -7.36 -37.73
CA ILE A 292 13.76 -6.61 -38.67
C ILE A 292 13.75 -5.13 -38.31
N GLN A 293 13.54 -4.78 -37.04
CA GLN A 293 13.57 -3.39 -36.60
C GLN A 293 14.91 -2.72 -36.90
N THR A 294 16.01 -3.38 -36.53
CA THR A 294 17.37 -2.86 -36.77
C THR A 294 17.63 -2.66 -38.27
N GLY A 295 17.21 -3.63 -39.09
CA GLY A 295 17.39 -3.55 -40.54
C GLY A 295 16.55 -2.47 -41.21
N ILE A 296 15.30 -2.28 -40.78
CA ILE A 296 14.41 -1.21 -41.27
C ILE A 296 15.03 0.16 -40.95
N ARG A 297 15.51 0.37 -39.72
CA ARG A 297 16.17 1.61 -39.32
C ARG A 297 17.45 1.87 -40.10
N ALA A 298 18.29 0.83 -40.35
CA ALA A 298 19.46 0.92 -41.19
C ALA A 298 19.09 1.29 -42.65
N LEU A 299 18.01 0.73 -43.20
CA LEU A 299 17.54 1.05 -44.54
C LEU A 299 17.00 2.49 -44.63
N ALA A 300 16.47 3.03 -43.54
CA ALA A 300 16.07 4.43 -43.43
C ALA A 300 17.27 5.41 -43.29
N GLY A 301 18.48 4.90 -43.14
CA GLY A 301 19.71 5.71 -42.99
C GLY A 301 19.99 6.11 -41.53
N GLU A 302 19.35 5.49 -40.56
CA GLU A 302 19.66 5.75 -39.15
C GLU A 302 20.97 5.05 -38.71
N GLU A 303 21.67 5.66 -37.76
CA GLU A 303 22.82 5.00 -37.12
C GLU A 303 22.32 3.91 -36.17
N VAL A 304 22.51 2.65 -36.57
CA VAL A 304 22.08 1.45 -35.79
C VAL A 304 23.17 0.83 -34.92
N TRP A 305 24.29 1.55 -34.76
CA TRP A 305 25.40 1.10 -33.90
C TRP A 305 25.05 1.34 -32.45
N THR A 306 24.54 0.33 -31.81
CA THR A 306 24.26 0.40 -30.37
C THR A 306 24.99 -0.70 -29.63
N ARG A 307 25.83 -0.26 -28.77
CA ARG A 307 26.21 -0.72 -27.41
C ARG A 307 26.39 -2.21 -27.20
#